data_a3c86e5859ca8e3edf09117d8831158e
#
_entry.id   a3c86e5859ca8e3edf09117d8831158e
#
_cell.length_a   1.000
_cell.length_b   1.000
_cell.length_c   1.000
_cell.angle_alpha   90.00
_cell.angle_beta   90.00
_cell.angle_gamma   90.00
#
_symmetry.space_group_name_H-M   'P 1'
#
loop_
_entity.id
_entity.type
_entity.pdbx_description
1 polymer ?
#
loop_
_entity_poly.entity_id
_entity_poly.type
_entity_poly.pdbx_seq_one_letter_code
_entity_poly.pdbx_strand_id
1 'polypeptide(L)'
;MRRILPLALVLLLAGAGPAPAQPALQTADLGRCRLESGAVIQDCRIGYRTAGTLNATRSNAVLVPTWFSGTSGALVGQLGPEGLVDTTRYFAVLVDALGNGVSSSPSTSARPDSTFPVFSVRDMVATQHRLLTEHLGLDSLHAVVGLSMGGMQAFAWMTRHPSFMDKVVSITGTPRLTPQDRLLWRAELRAFRATDPNGTRAAMKAVSAIHGLHLHTPEHLATMDSTDFRDFVAQREEHILAFDPHDWAWQIKAMLRHDVTAPFGGSLSRAAAAVEADALVVTVTQDHMVNPRPARRFARAMDAERLALDTPCGHLGTGCKADTVRTTVAHFLRDDP
;
A
#
# COMPACT_ATOMS: atom_id res chain seq x y z
N MET A 1 25.34 -49.52 -51.75
CA MET A 1 24.43 -48.39 -51.82
C MET A 1 23.49 -48.46 -50.62
N ARG A 2 23.79 -47.69 -49.54
CA ARG A 2 22.94 -47.58 -48.32
C ARG A 2 22.12 -46.35 -48.43
N ARG A 3 20.80 -46.51 -48.46
CA ARG A 3 19.83 -45.39 -48.48
C ARG A 3 19.69 -44.86 -47.06
N ILE A 4 20.00 -43.58 -46.84
CA ILE A 4 19.77 -42.84 -45.59
C ILE A 4 18.36 -42.22 -45.71
N LEU A 5 17.43 -42.63 -44.83
CA LEU A 5 16.15 -41.96 -44.69
C LEU A 5 16.34 -40.66 -43.81
N PRO A 6 15.74 -39.53 -44.17
CA PRO A 6 15.77 -38.37 -43.32
C PRO A 6 14.76 -38.53 -42.17
N LEU A 7 15.24 -38.36 -40.94
CA LEU A 7 14.43 -38.30 -39.74
C LEU A 7 13.78 -36.89 -39.70
N ALA A 8 12.48 -36.81 -39.92
CA ALA A 8 11.71 -35.57 -39.78
C ALA A 8 11.53 -35.23 -38.29
N LEU A 9 12.20 -34.18 -37.84
CA LEU A 9 12.06 -33.63 -36.49
C LEU A 9 10.75 -32.82 -36.43
N VAL A 10 9.71 -33.39 -35.85
CA VAL A 10 8.44 -32.66 -35.56
C VAL A 10 8.67 -31.77 -34.33
N LEU A 11 8.91 -30.48 -34.57
CA LEU A 11 8.86 -29.46 -33.48
C LEU A 11 7.39 -29.30 -33.02
N LEU A 12 7.08 -29.86 -31.86
CA LEU A 12 5.88 -29.51 -31.12
C LEU A 12 6.01 -28.05 -30.62
N LEU A 13 5.46 -27.12 -31.34
CA LEU A 13 5.19 -25.75 -30.84
C LEU A 13 4.16 -25.89 -29.73
N ALA A 14 4.64 -25.97 -28.47
CA ALA A 14 3.79 -25.73 -27.32
C ALA A 14 3.30 -24.28 -27.41
N GLY A 15 2.04 -24.10 -27.80
CA GLY A 15 1.40 -22.79 -27.84
C GLY A 15 1.41 -22.20 -26.42
N ALA A 16 2.22 -21.16 -26.21
CA ALA A 16 2.08 -20.31 -25.06
C ALA A 16 0.66 -19.68 -25.15
N GLY A 17 -0.24 -20.11 -24.27
CA GLY A 17 -1.55 -19.47 -24.14
C GLY A 17 -1.36 -17.96 -23.90
N PRO A 18 -2.31 -17.13 -24.29
CA PRO A 18 -2.23 -15.70 -24.06
C PRO A 18 -1.99 -15.44 -22.58
N ALA A 19 -0.99 -14.63 -22.26
CA ALA A 19 -0.77 -14.17 -20.89
C ALA A 19 -2.07 -13.58 -20.35
N PRO A 20 -2.48 -13.87 -19.11
CA PRO A 20 -3.71 -13.36 -18.56
C PRO A 20 -3.69 -11.82 -18.63
N ALA A 21 -4.73 -11.25 -19.25
CA ALA A 21 -4.85 -9.81 -19.38
C ALA A 21 -4.80 -9.17 -17.99
N GLN A 22 -4.01 -8.09 -17.84
CA GLN A 22 -3.96 -7.37 -16.57
C GLN A 22 -5.36 -6.83 -16.22
N PRO A 23 -5.77 -6.88 -14.92
CA PRO A 23 -7.05 -6.33 -14.49
C PRO A 23 -7.22 -4.88 -14.94
N ALA A 24 -8.33 -4.56 -15.62
CA ALA A 24 -8.59 -3.23 -16.12
C ALA A 24 -8.82 -2.24 -14.96
N LEU A 25 -8.33 -1.00 -15.12
CA LEU A 25 -8.66 0.09 -14.20
C LEU A 25 -10.15 0.44 -14.34
N GLN A 26 -10.83 0.50 -13.22
CA GLN A 26 -12.21 0.94 -13.09
C GLN A 26 -12.25 2.18 -12.19
N THR A 27 -13.30 2.97 -12.30
CA THR A 27 -13.51 4.17 -11.49
C THR A 27 -14.93 4.16 -10.95
N ALA A 28 -15.05 4.27 -9.63
CA ALA A 28 -16.31 4.50 -8.95
C ALA A 28 -16.50 6.00 -8.69
N ASP A 29 -17.65 6.54 -9.10
CA ASP A 29 -18.07 7.89 -8.72
C ASP A 29 -18.83 7.81 -7.40
N LEU A 30 -18.28 8.42 -6.35
CA LEU A 30 -18.88 8.49 -5.02
C LEU A 30 -19.59 9.83 -4.77
N GLY A 31 -19.67 10.70 -5.78
CA GLY A 31 -20.26 12.03 -5.66
C GLY A 31 -19.51 12.89 -4.66
N ARG A 32 -20.10 13.17 -3.51
CA ARG A 32 -19.51 14.01 -2.46
C ARG A 32 -18.88 13.16 -1.37
N CYS A 33 -17.57 13.33 -1.13
CA CYS A 33 -16.89 12.71 0.01
C CYS A 33 -16.63 13.75 1.11
N ARG A 34 -17.36 13.63 2.22
CA ARG A 34 -17.13 14.46 3.40
C ARG A 34 -15.94 13.89 4.19
N LEU A 35 -14.95 14.72 4.43
CA LEU A 35 -13.76 14.39 5.19
C LEU A 35 -13.96 14.59 6.69
N GLU A 36 -13.13 13.97 7.51
CA GLU A 36 -13.15 14.15 9.00
C GLU A 36 -12.95 15.62 9.41
N SER A 37 -12.23 16.40 8.61
CA SER A 37 -12.07 17.85 8.82
C SER A 37 -13.34 18.67 8.58
N GLY A 38 -14.41 18.07 8.06
CA GLY A 38 -15.60 18.75 7.57
C GLY A 38 -15.50 19.28 6.14
N ALA A 39 -14.31 19.32 5.53
CA ALA A 39 -14.15 19.66 4.13
C ALA A 39 -14.80 18.60 3.22
N VAL A 40 -15.04 18.96 1.95
CA VAL A 40 -15.71 18.08 0.99
C VAL A 40 -14.91 18.01 -0.31
N ILE A 41 -14.63 16.79 -0.77
CA ILE A 41 -14.24 16.51 -2.14
C ILE A 41 -15.55 16.37 -2.95
N GLN A 42 -15.79 17.27 -3.92
CA GLN A 42 -17.09 17.36 -4.60
C GLN A 42 -17.29 16.18 -5.58
N ASP A 43 -16.43 16.00 -6.52
CA ASP A 43 -16.53 14.93 -7.52
C ASP A 43 -15.57 13.80 -7.12
N CYS A 44 -15.91 13.14 -6.00
CA CYS A 44 -15.06 12.14 -5.38
C CYS A 44 -15.07 10.85 -6.21
N ARG A 45 -13.95 10.51 -6.79
CA ARG A 45 -13.75 9.31 -7.61
C ARG A 45 -12.69 8.42 -7.00
N ILE A 46 -12.94 7.11 -7.02
CA ILE A 46 -12.00 6.10 -6.53
C ILE A 46 -11.67 5.15 -7.66
N GLY A 47 -10.38 5.12 -8.02
CA GLY A 47 -9.83 4.13 -8.94
C GLY A 47 -9.66 2.78 -8.25
N TYR A 48 -9.96 1.69 -8.95
CA TYR A 48 -9.77 0.35 -8.43
C TYR A 48 -9.61 -0.67 -9.55
N ARG A 49 -9.10 -1.84 -9.20
CA ARG A 49 -9.06 -3.01 -10.09
C ARG A 49 -9.60 -4.22 -9.32
N THR A 50 -10.15 -5.19 -10.03
CA THR A 50 -10.60 -6.46 -9.43
C THR A 50 -9.94 -7.64 -10.14
N ALA A 51 -9.57 -8.66 -9.40
CA ALA A 51 -9.01 -9.90 -9.93
C ALA A 51 -9.51 -11.11 -9.13
N GLY A 52 -9.59 -12.26 -9.79
CA GLY A 52 -10.20 -13.46 -9.22
C GLY A 52 -11.72 -13.47 -9.37
N THR A 53 -12.37 -14.44 -8.75
CA THR A 53 -13.82 -14.65 -8.84
C THR A 53 -14.46 -14.53 -7.46
N LEU A 54 -15.44 -13.64 -7.34
CA LEU A 54 -16.25 -13.51 -6.14
C LEU A 54 -17.15 -14.76 -6.01
N ASN A 55 -17.08 -15.46 -4.87
CA ASN A 55 -17.90 -16.65 -4.63
C ASN A 55 -19.38 -16.29 -4.41
N ALA A 56 -20.26 -17.29 -4.46
CA ALA A 56 -21.71 -17.08 -4.35
C ALA A 56 -22.13 -16.46 -3.01
N THR A 57 -21.40 -16.75 -1.94
CA THR A 57 -21.63 -16.18 -0.60
C THR A 57 -20.97 -14.84 -0.38
N ARG A 58 -20.20 -14.34 -1.37
CA ARG A 58 -19.43 -13.07 -1.34
C ARG A 58 -18.43 -12.98 -0.17
N SER A 59 -18.02 -14.10 0.39
CA SER A 59 -17.20 -14.21 1.59
C SER A 59 -15.69 -14.27 1.33
N ASN A 60 -15.25 -14.27 0.06
CA ASN A 60 -13.83 -14.40 -0.31
C ASN A 60 -13.22 -13.09 -0.83
N ALA A 61 -13.82 -11.93 -0.55
CA ALA A 61 -13.31 -10.66 -1.00
C ALA A 61 -12.13 -10.18 -0.13
N VAL A 62 -11.03 -9.79 -0.77
CA VAL A 62 -9.83 -9.25 -0.11
C VAL A 62 -9.55 -7.85 -0.64
N LEU A 63 -9.53 -6.87 0.26
CA LEU A 63 -9.15 -5.49 -0.06
C LEU A 63 -7.64 -5.31 0.01
N VAL A 64 -7.05 -4.71 -1.02
CA VAL A 64 -5.62 -4.36 -1.06
C VAL A 64 -5.47 -2.87 -1.38
N PRO A 65 -5.36 -2.00 -0.37
CA PRO A 65 -5.14 -0.58 -0.57
C PRO A 65 -3.70 -0.28 -0.98
N THR A 66 -3.50 0.74 -1.82
CA THR A 66 -2.18 1.13 -2.32
C THR A 66 -1.28 1.67 -1.21
N TRP A 67 0.04 1.44 -1.36
CA TRP A 67 1.08 2.10 -0.57
C TRP A 67 1.25 3.57 -0.98
N PHE A 68 2.08 4.31 -0.26
CA PHE A 68 2.42 5.70 -0.57
C PHE A 68 2.94 5.84 -2.00
N SER A 69 2.35 6.74 -2.77
CA SER A 69 2.62 6.95 -4.20
C SER A 69 2.32 5.74 -5.12
N GLY A 70 1.86 4.61 -4.58
CA GLY A 70 1.50 3.44 -5.36
C GLY A 70 0.16 3.58 -6.10
N THR A 71 0.00 2.79 -7.16
CA THR A 71 -1.27 2.66 -7.89
C THR A 71 -1.79 1.22 -7.82
N SER A 72 -3.08 1.04 -8.08
CA SER A 72 -3.67 -0.31 -8.20
C SER A 72 -3.00 -1.13 -9.32
N GLY A 73 -2.46 -0.47 -10.35
CA GLY A 73 -1.66 -1.12 -11.39
C GLY A 73 -0.36 -1.73 -10.86
N ALA A 74 0.32 -1.02 -9.95
CA ALA A 74 1.54 -1.53 -9.30
C ALA A 74 1.25 -2.71 -8.35
N LEU A 75 0.05 -2.77 -7.77
CA LEU A 75 -0.38 -3.88 -6.91
C LEU A 75 -0.63 -5.18 -7.67
N VAL A 76 -0.89 -5.14 -8.98
CA VAL A 76 -1.16 -6.35 -9.78
C VAL A 76 -0.03 -7.38 -9.67
N GLY A 77 1.22 -6.94 -9.55
CA GLY A 77 2.38 -7.81 -9.34
C GLY A 77 2.40 -8.54 -7.98
N GLN A 78 1.49 -8.20 -7.07
CA GLN A 78 1.34 -8.84 -5.75
C GLN A 78 0.23 -9.91 -5.76
N LEU A 79 -0.40 -10.17 -6.90
CA LEU A 79 -1.51 -11.11 -7.05
C LEU A 79 -1.05 -12.44 -7.64
N GLY A 80 -1.87 -13.46 -7.43
CA GLY A 80 -1.71 -14.80 -8.00
C GLY A 80 -1.20 -15.83 -7.00
N PRO A 81 -1.02 -17.09 -7.40
CA PRO A 81 -0.62 -18.18 -6.51
C PRO A 81 0.70 -17.91 -5.76
N GLU A 82 1.61 -17.20 -6.41
CA GLU A 82 2.91 -16.80 -5.84
C GLU A 82 2.91 -15.36 -5.29
N GLY A 83 1.76 -14.72 -5.22
CA GLY A 83 1.59 -13.35 -4.72
C GLY A 83 1.24 -13.29 -3.24
N LEU A 84 0.96 -12.07 -2.75
CA LEU A 84 0.42 -11.86 -1.41
C LEU A 84 -1.05 -12.28 -1.32
N VAL A 85 -1.80 -12.18 -2.43
CA VAL A 85 -3.21 -12.56 -2.52
C VAL A 85 -3.39 -13.53 -3.70
N ASP A 86 -3.69 -14.76 -3.38
CA ASP A 86 -3.96 -15.81 -4.36
C ASP A 86 -5.34 -15.62 -5.02
N THR A 87 -5.36 -15.07 -6.22
CA THR A 87 -6.59 -14.80 -6.99
C THR A 87 -7.26 -16.05 -7.57
N THR A 88 -6.70 -17.23 -7.40
CA THR A 88 -7.41 -18.50 -7.66
C THR A 88 -8.42 -18.82 -6.56
N ARG A 89 -8.25 -18.24 -5.36
CA ARG A 89 -9.06 -18.44 -4.16
C ARG A 89 -9.87 -17.21 -3.78
N TYR A 90 -9.26 -16.04 -3.89
CA TYR A 90 -9.81 -14.78 -3.40
C TYR A 90 -10.19 -13.84 -4.54
N PHE A 91 -11.23 -13.07 -4.31
CA PHE A 91 -11.59 -11.92 -5.12
C PHE A 91 -10.88 -10.69 -4.58
N ALA A 92 -9.78 -10.31 -5.22
CA ALA A 92 -8.97 -9.16 -4.83
C ALA A 92 -9.57 -7.85 -5.36
N VAL A 93 -9.73 -6.86 -4.48
CA VAL A 93 -10.11 -5.48 -4.81
C VAL A 93 -8.89 -4.59 -4.51
N LEU A 94 -8.18 -4.19 -5.56
CA LEU A 94 -7.01 -3.30 -5.47
C LEU A 94 -7.51 -1.86 -5.56
N VAL A 95 -7.33 -1.06 -4.50
CA VAL A 95 -7.90 0.29 -4.45
C VAL A 95 -6.83 1.36 -4.44
N ASP A 96 -6.95 2.29 -5.38
CA ASP A 96 -6.16 3.51 -5.43
C ASP A 96 -6.54 4.43 -4.27
N ALA A 97 -5.60 4.74 -3.39
CA ALA A 97 -5.84 5.66 -2.28
C ALA A 97 -6.05 7.10 -2.78
N LEU A 98 -6.81 7.90 -2.05
CA LEU A 98 -6.91 9.34 -2.33
C LEU A 98 -5.52 9.96 -2.46
N GLY A 99 -5.36 10.85 -3.41
CA GLY A 99 -4.13 11.61 -3.61
C GLY A 99 -3.02 10.86 -4.34
N ASN A 100 -3.30 9.77 -5.07
CA ASN A 100 -2.29 9.03 -5.82
C ASN A 100 -2.28 9.33 -7.34
N GLY A 101 -3.05 10.32 -7.80
CA GLY A 101 -3.15 10.69 -9.21
C GLY A 101 -4.13 9.83 -10.02
N VAL A 102 -4.70 8.77 -9.45
CA VAL A 102 -5.73 7.90 -10.07
C VAL A 102 -7.09 8.12 -9.43
N SER A 103 -7.19 7.99 -8.11
CA SER A 103 -8.34 8.47 -7.33
C SER A 103 -8.31 9.98 -7.22
N SER A 104 -9.37 10.58 -6.70
CA SER A 104 -9.43 12.03 -6.45
C SER A 104 -8.18 12.54 -5.77
N SER A 105 -7.50 13.46 -6.43
CA SER A 105 -6.16 13.96 -6.10
C SER A 105 -6.06 15.45 -6.42
N PRO A 106 -5.10 16.18 -5.87
CA PRO A 106 -4.78 17.53 -6.35
C PRO A 106 -4.64 17.60 -7.87
N SER A 107 -3.84 16.71 -8.48
CA SER A 107 -3.57 16.67 -9.92
C SER A 107 -4.80 16.34 -10.79
N THR A 108 -5.78 15.62 -10.26
CA THR A 108 -7.01 15.22 -10.99
C THR A 108 -8.19 16.14 -10.72
N SER A 109 -8.02 17.15 -9.86
CA SER A 109 -9.07 18.08 -9.48
C SER A 109 -9.17 19.25 -10.45
N ALA A 110 -10.40 19.74 -10.70
CA ALA A 110 -10.63 21.00 -11.40
C ALA A 110 -10.24 22.25 -10.57
N ARG A 111 -9.94 22.07 -9.28
CA ARG A 111 -9.46 23.14 -8.39
C ARG A 111 -7.95 23.28 -8.49
N PRO A 112 -7.40 24.49 -8.23
CA PRO A 112 -5.95 24.65 -8.09
C PRO A 112 -5.39 23.68 -7.04
N ASP A 113 -4.25 23.07 -7.32
CA ASP A 113 -3.61 22.03 -6.48
C ASP A 113 -3.51 22.39 -5.00
N SER A 114 -3.18 23.66 -4.69
CA SER A 114 -3.06 24.15 -3.33
C SER A 114 -4.38 24.25 -2.56
N THR A 115 -5.53 24.19 -3.25
CA THR A 115 -6.88 24.29 -2.66
C THR A 115 -7.61 22.95 -2.53
N PHE A 116 -7.01 21.85 -3.03
CA PHE A 116 -7.58 20.52 -2.83
C PHE A 116 -7.69 20.23 -1.32
N PRO A 117 -8.85 19.68 -0.84
CA PRO A 117 -9.02 19.42 0.58
C PRO A 117 -7.96 18.46 1.12
N VAL A 118 -7.39 18.77 2.29
CA VAL A 118 -6.44 17.87 2.95
C VAL A 118 -7.21 16.76 3.64
N PHE A 119 -6.95 15.53 3.24
CA PHE A 119 -7.55 14.31 3.77
C PHE A 119 -6.60 13.60 4.76
N SER A 120 -7.10 12.58 5.41
CA SER A 120 -6.38 11.68 6.33
C SER A 120 -6.39 10.23 5.80
N VAL A 121 -5.59 9.35 6.42
CA VAL A 121 -5.66 7.90 6.16
C VAL A 121 -7.06 7.35 6.50
N ARG A 122 -7.73 7.91 7.51
CA ARG A 122 -9.10 7.54 7.88
C ARG A 122 -10.12 7.95 6.81
N ASP A 123 -9.88 9.07 6.11
CA ASP A 123 -10.69 9.47 4.95
C ASP A 123 -10.48 8.53 3.77
N MET A 124 -9.23 8.04 3.53
CA MET A 124 -8.97 7.00 2.55
C MET A 124 -9.80 5.75 2.84
N VAL A 125 -9.80 5.27 4.09
CA VAL A 125 -10.60 4.12 4.54
C VAL A 125 -12.10 4.37 4.37
N ALA A 126 -12.58 5.58 4.69
CA ALA A 126 -13.99 5.92 4.51
C ALA A 126 -14.43 5.86 3.03
N THR A 127 -13.59 6.33 2.10
CA THR A 127 -13.89 6.22 0.66
C THR A 127 -13.81 4.79 0.15
N GLN A 128 -12.90 3.98 0.66
CA GLN A 128 -12.82 2.55 0.34
C GLN A 128 -14.04 1.79 0.86
N HIS A 129 -14.49 2.08 2.07
CA HIS A 129 -15.70 1.46 2.61
C HIS A 129 -16.91 1.79 1.73
N ARG A 130 -17.07 3.04 1.29
CA ARG A 130 -18.13 3.43 0.36
C ARG A 130 -18.01 2.74 -0.99
N LEU A 131 -16.79 2.61 -1.55
CA LEU A 131 -16.56 1.82 -2.77
C LEU A 131 -17.08 0.38 -2.60
N LEU A 132 -16.73 -0.27 -1.49
CA LEU A 132 -17.13 -1.66 -1.24
C LEU A 132 -18.64 -1.79 -1.06
N THR A 133 -19.24 -0.96 -0.23
CA THR A 133 -20.66 -1.08 0.14
C THR A 133 -21.61 -0.50 -0.90
N GLU A 134 -21.35 0.73 -1.37
CA GLU A 134 -22.28 1.46 -2.25
C GLU A 134 -22.11 1.08 -3.73
N HIS A 135 -20.88 0.71 -4.16
CA HIS A 135 -20.58 0.46 -5.58
C HIS A 135 -20.41 -1.03 -5.90
N LEU A 136 -19.70 -1.79 -5.04
CA LEU A 136 -19.47 -3.22 -5.23
C LEU A 136 -20.50 -4.09 -4.49
N GLY A 137 -21.29 -3.53 -3.59
CA GLY A 137 -22.32 -4.23 -2.81
C GLY A 137 -21.72 -5.28 -1.88
N LEU A 138 -20.52 -5.06 -1.33
CA LEU A 138 -19.87 -5.94 -0.38
C LEU A 138 -20.14 -5.45 1.04
N ASP A 139 -20.77 -6.29 1.84
CA ASP A 139 -21.14 -5.98 3.24
C ASP A 139 -20.09 -6.47 4.25
N SER A 140 -19.14 -7.29 3.81
CA SER A 140 -18.01 -7.79 4.58
C SER A 140 -16.84 -8.15 3.68
N LEU A 141 -15.68 -8.36 4.28
CA LEU A 141 -14.46 -8.81 3.61
C LEU A 141 -13.91 -10.06 4.32
N HIS A 142 -13.33 -10.98 3.55
CA HIS A 142 -12.46 -12.01 4.11
C HIS A 142 -11.23 -11.37 4.75
N ALA A 143 -10.59 -10.42 4.05
CA ALA A 143 -9.41 -9.77 4.60
C ALA A 143 -9.15 -8.36 4.05
N VAL A 144 -8.35 -7.59 4.80
CA VAL A 144 -7.64 -6.39 4.34
C VAL A 144 -6.14 -6.67 4.38
N VAL A 145 -5.44 -6.54 3.26
CA VAL A 145 -3.99 -6.77 3.15
C VAL A 145 -3.30 -5.51 2.67
N GLY A 146 -2.51 -4.86 3.53
CA GLY A 146 -1.90 -3.58 3.20
C GLY A 146 -0.39 -3.53 3.46
N LEU A 147 0.36 -2.90 2.53
CA LEU A 147 1.79 -2.66 2.63
C LEU A 147 2.07 -1.17 2.91
N SER A 148 2.99 -0.83 3.81
CA SER A 148 3.45 0.52 4.10
C SER A 148 2.27 1.46 4.44
N MET A 149 1.99 2.52 3.66
CA MET A 149 0.78 3.32 3.83
C MET A 149 -0.50 2.48 3.68
N GLY A 150 -0.50 1.42 2.85
CA GLY A 150 -1.57 0.42 2.81
C GLY A 150 -1.71 -0.31 4.15
N GLY A 151 -0.60 -0.60 4.82
CA GLY A 151 -0.58 -1.15 6.18
C GLY A 151 -1.09 -0.17 7.24
N MET A 152 -0.86 1.16 7.07
CA MET A 152 -1.50 2.19 7.91
C MET A 152 -3.02 2.20 7.69
N GLN A 153 -3.47 2.04 6.44
CA GLN A 153 -4.89 1.90 6.10
C GLN A 153 -5.48 0.62 6.72
N ALA A 154 -4.74 -0.51 6.73
CA ALA A 154 -5.17 -1.74 7.40
C ALA A 154 -5.39 -1.52 8.91
N PHE A 155 -4.48 -0.82 9.61
CA PHE A 155 -4.69 -0.42 11.01
C PHE A 155 -5.91 0.49 11.19
N ALA A 156 -6.16 1.40 10.24
CA ALA A 156 -7.34 2.26 10.30
C ALA A 156 -8.62 1.47 10.02
N TRP A 157 -8.61 0.48 9.13
CA TRP A 157 -9.72 -0.43 8.85
C TRP A 157 -10.13 -1.20 10.10
N MET A 158 -9.20 -1.94 10.73
CA MET A 158 -9.52 -2.79 11.89
C MET A 158 -10.04 -2.01 13.09
N THR A 159 -9.71 -0.70 13.20
CA THR A 159 -10.18 0.13 14.33
C THR A 159 -11.42 0.97 14.02
N ARG A 160 -11.74 1.18 12.73
CA ARG A 160 -12.88 1.99 12.31
C ARG A 160 -14.10 1.14 11.96
N HIS A 161 -13.88 -0.04 11.38
CA HIS A 161 -14.90 -0.96 10.90
C HIS A 161 -14.59 -2.38 11.42
N PRO A 162 -14.52 -2.59 12.76
CA PRO A 162 -13.98 -3.80 13.35
C PRO A 162 -14.69 -5.09 12.91
N SER A 163 -16.00 -5.05 12.68
CA SER A 163 -16.81 -6.19 12.27
C SER A 163 -16.96 -6.35 10.73
N PHE A 164 -16.24 -5.54 9.93
CA PHE A 164 -16.40 -5.57 8.47
C PHE A 164 -15.48 -6.58 7.78
N MET A 165 -14.48 -7.12 8.47
CA MET A 165 -13.54 -8.09 7.93
C MET A 165 -13.18 -9.15 8.97
N ASP A 166 -12.93 -10.38 8.48
CA ASP A 166 -12.51 -11.47 9.34
C ASP A 166 -11.02 -11.38 9.68
N LYS A 167 -10.19 -10.95 8.72
CA LYS A 167 -8.74 -10.94 8.85
C LYS A 167 -8.12 -9.61 8.41
N VAL A 168 -7.00 -9.22 9.04
CA VAL A 168 -6.22 -8.04 8.64
C VAL A 168 -4.73 -8.35 8.63
N VAL A 169 -4.07 -8.02 7.53
CA VAL A 169 -2.61 -8.11 7.38
C VAL A 169 -2.03 -6.71 7.20
N SER A 170 -1.23 -6.26 8.16
CA SER A 170 -0.46 -5.02 8.04
C SER A 170 1.02 -5.33 7.87
N ILE A 171 1.58 -4.98 6.71
CA ILE A 171 2.98 -5.22 6.34
C ILE A 171 3.71 -3.88 6.34
N THR A 172 4.74 -3.71 7.17
CA THR A 172 5.52 -2.47 7.36
C THR A 172 4.68 -1.20 7.56
N GLY A 173 3.45 -1.37 8.08
CA GLY A 173 2.57 -0.28 8.47
C GLY A 173 2.77 0.12 9.93
N THR A 174 2.06 1.17 10.35
CA THR A 174 2.06 1.61 11.75
C THR A 174 0.66 2.10 12.17
N PRO A 175 0.22 1.88 13.41
CA PRO A 175 -1.04 2.46 13.92
C PRO A 175 -0.93 3.97 14.19
N ARG A 176 0.29 4.49 14.37
CA ARG A 176 0.60 5.92 14.52
C ARG A 176 2.07 6.20 14.28
N LEU A 177 2.38 7.38 13.79
CA LEU A 177 3.75 7.80 13.54
C LEU A 177 4.52 8.11 14.82
N THR A 178 5.78 7.71 14.85
CA THR A 178 6.75 8.15 15.86
C THR A 178 7.26 9.57 15.56
N PRO A 179 7.96 10.23 16.50
CA PRO A 179 8.66 11.48 16.22
C PRO A 179 9.68 11.37 15.06
N GLN A 180 10.36 10.22 14.92
CA GLN A 180 11.29 9.97 13.79
C GLN A 180 10.54 9.99 12.45
N ASP A 181 9.45 9.22 12.32
CA ASP A 181 8.64 9.18 11.10
C ASP A 181 8.10 10.57 10.75
N ARG A 182 7.63 11.32 11.77
CA ARG A 182 7.16 12.70 11.59
C ARG A 182 8.27 13.65 11.13
N LEU A 183 9.51 13.42 11.59
CA LEU A 183 10.65 14.23 11.17
C LEU A 183 10.97 14.00 9.69
N LEU A 184 11.01 12.75 9.25
CA LEU A 184 11.18 12.37 7.84
C LEU A 184 10.14 13.06 6.95
N TRP A 185 8.87 12.81 7.17
CA TRP A 185 7.79 13.34 6.32
C TRP A 185 7.71 14.86 6.33
N ARG A 186 8.07 15.50 7.46
CA ARG A 186 8.21 16.96 7.52
C ARG A 186 9.43 17.47 6.77
N ALA A 187 10.54 16.73 6.75
CA ALA A 187 11.72 17.11 5.98
C ALA A 187 11.42 17.09 4.48
N GLU A 188 10.73 16.06 3.98
CA GLU A 188 10.29 16.01 2.57
C GLU A 188 9.35 17.17 2.21
N LEU A 189 8.34 17.45 3.05
CA LEU A 189 7.44 18.60 2.83
C LEU A 189 8.17 19.96 2.87
N ARG A 190 9.22 20.08 3.67
CA ARG A 190 10.05 21.31 3.72
C ARG A 190 10.91 21.43 2.48
N ALA A 191 11.55 20.34 2.04
CA ALA A 191 12.32 20.31 0.79
C ALA A 191 11.44 20.70 -0.40
N PHE A 192 10.23 20.14 -0.48
CA PHE A 192 9.23 20.48 -1.47
C PHE A 192 8.92 22.00 -1.51
N ARG A 193 8.74 22.63 -0.35
CA ARG A 193 8.37 24.05 -0.25
C ARG A 193 9.56 25.01 -0.41
N ALA A 194 10.76 24.60 0.03
CA ALA A 194 11.92 25.50 0.08
C ALA A 194 12.55 25.75 -1.28
N THR A 195 12.47 24.75 -2.17
CA THR A 195 13.08 24.84 -3.51
C THR A 195 12.15 25.45 -4.53
N ASP A 196 10.83 25.27 -4.39
CA ASP A 196 9.82 25.92 -5.22
C ASP A 196 8.43 25.79 -4.57
N PRO A 197 7.70 26.89 -4.32
CA PRO A 197 6.32 26.87 -3.85
C PRO A 197 5.37 26.10 -4.77
N ASN A 198 5.71 25.98 -6.06
CA ASN A 198 4.90 25.29 -7.07
C ASN A 198 5.32 23.82 -7.28
N GLY A 199 6.32 23.31 -6.52
CA GLY A 199 6.71 21.91 -6.55
C GLY A 199 7.42 21.49 -7.83
N THR A 200 8.57 22.12 -8.15
CA THR A 200 9.34 21.81 -9.36
C THR A 200 10.08 20.48 -9.28
N ARG A 201 10.62 20.10 -10.44
CA ARG A 201 11.56 18.97 -10.60
C ARG A 201 12.74 19.02 -9.62
N ALA A 202 13.29 20.22 -9.33
CA ALA A 202 14.40 20.39 -8.38
C ALA A 202 13.99 20.03 -6.95
N ALA A 203 12.79 20.43 -6.52
CA ALA A 203 12.24 20.05 -5.22
C ALA A 203 12.08 18.54 -5.09
N MET A 204 11.56 17.89 -6.12
CA MET A 204 11.36 16.44 -6.11
C MET A 204 12.68 15.66 -6.11
N LYS A 205 13.77 16.20 -6.68
CA LYS A 205 15.10 15.62 -6.54
C LYS A 205 15.62 15.68 -5.10
N ALA A 206 15.41 16.80 -4.39
CA ALA A 206 15.76 16.89 -2.98
C ALA A 206 14.91 15.91 -2.11
N VAL A 207 13.62 15.80 -2.42
CA VAL A 207 12.73 14.80 -1.82
C VAL A 207 13.24 13.39 -2.07
N SER A 208 13.67 13.06 -3.30
CA SER A 208 14.22 11.75 -3.66
C SER A 208 15.42 11.35 -2.81
N ALA A 209 16.33 12.28 -2.55
CA ALA A 209 17.50 12.03 -1.70
C ALA A 209 17.09 11.73 -0.25
N ILE A 210 16.17 12.54 0.33
CA ILE A 210 15.68 12.35 1.69
C ILE A 210 14.93 11.00 1.79
N HIS A 211 14.08 10.69 0.84
CA HIS A 211 13.32 9.44 0.77
C HIS A 211 14.24 8.22 0.68
N GLY A 212 15.25 8.28 -0.21
CA GLY A 212 16.22 7.22 -0.42
C GLY A 212 17.02 6.85 0.83
N LEU A 213 17.39 7.85 1.65
CA LEU A 213 18.10 7.63 2.92
C LEU A 213 17.30 6.81 3.94
N HIS A 214 15.97 6.72 3.81
CA HIS A 214 15.12 6.03 4.77
C HIS A 214 14.55 4.71 4.24
N LEU A 215 14.61 4.48 2.90
CA LEU A 215 14.17 3.21 2.30
C LEU A 215 15.04 2.03 2.71
N HIS A 216 16.34 2.26 2.81
CA HIS A 216 17.35 1.26 3.16
C HIS A 216 18.05 1.61 4.48
N THR A 217 18.73 0.63 5.07
CA THR A 217 19.61 0.90 6.21
C THR A 217 20.94 1.54 5.76
N PRO A 218 21.62 2.28 6.63
CA PRO A 218 23.00 2.73 6.37
C PRO A 218 23.95 1.58 6.03
N GLU A 219 23.75 0.42 6.65
CA GLU A 219 24.52 -0.80 6.37
C GLU A 219 24.33 -1.25 4.93
N HIS A 220 23.08 -1.29 4.43
CA HIS A 220 22.79 -1.66 3.04
C HIS A 220 23.40 -0.65 2.06
N LEU A 221 23.24 0.65 2.31
CA LEU A 221 23.80 1.69 1.44
C LEU A 221 25.34 1.65 1.41
N ALA A 222 25.98 1.30 2.52
CA ALA A 222 27.44 1.18 2.61
C ALA A 222 28.03 0.00 1.80
N THR A 223 27.20 -0.94 1.35
CA THR A 223 27.67 -2.04 0.48
C THR A 223 27.76 -1.65 -1.00
N MET A 224 27.19 -0.52 -1.39
CA MET A 224 27.18 -0.06 -2.79
C MET A 224 28.55 0.47 -3.20
N ASP A 225 29.03 0.03 -4.36
CA ASP A 225 30.16 0.70 -5.02
C ASP A 225 29.73 2.01 -5.71
N SER A 226 30.68 2.70 -6.34
CA SER A 226 30.39 4.00 -6.99
C SER A 226 29.45 3.88 -8.21
N THR A 227 29.37 2.72 -8.85
CA THR A 227 28.46 2.45 -9.97
C THR A 227 27.07 2.14 -9.46
N ASP A 228 26.97 1.22 -8.52
CA ASP A 228 25.71 0.87 -7.85
C ASP A 228 25.06 2.12 -7.24
N PHE A 229 25.84 2.96 -6.56
CA PHE A 229 25.31 4.19 -5.95
C PHE A 229 24.78 5.17 -6.99
N ARG A 230 25.49 5.34 -8.12
CA ARG A 230 25.05 6.22 -9.20
C ARG A 230 23.75 5.73 -9.82
N ASP A 231 23.63 4.42 -10.06
CA ASP A 231 22.45 3.80 -10.63
C ASP A 231 21.26 3.84 -9.65
N PHE A 232 21.53 3.62 -8.37
CA PHE A 232 20.54 3.79 -7.30
C PHE A 232 19.97 5.22 -7.28
N VAL A 233 20.82 6.25 -7.30
CA VAL A 233 20.36 7.65 -7.31
C VAL A 233 19.54 7.94 -8.56
N ALA A 234 20.00 7.53 -9.74
CA ALA A 234 19.31 7.76 -11.00
C ALA A 234 17.92 7.11 -11.02
N GLN A 235 17.81 5.84 -10.61
CA GLN A 235 16.54 5.11 -10.53
C GLN A 235 15.58 5.74 -9.51
N ARG A 236 16.09 6.20 -8.36
CA ARG A 236 15.26 6.89 -7.35
C ARG A 236 14.75 8.23 -7.85
N GLU A 237 15.59 9.04 -8.48
CA GLU A 237 15.16 10.30 -9.09
C GLU A 237 14.11 10.06 -10.18
N GLU A 238 14.34 9.13 -11.11
CA GLU A 238 13.40 8.79 -12.17
C GLU A 238 12.04 8.37 -11.58
N HIS A 239 12.06 7.48 -10.60
CA HIS A 239 10.84 7.00 -9.94
C HIS A 239 10.05 8.15 -9.30
N ILE A 240 10.70 8.98 -8.50
CA ILE A 240 10.04 10.08 -7.78
C ILE A 240 9.58 11.20 -8.72
N LEU A 241 10.33 11.46 -9.78
CA LEU A 241 9.97 12.47 -10.78
C LEU A 241 8.78 12.05 -11.67
N ALA A 242 8.37 10.78 -11.62
CA ALA A 242 7.17 10.31 -12.31
C ALA A 242 5.87 10.70 -11.57
N PHE A 243 5.94 11.11 -10.30
CA PHE A 243 4.78 11.50 -9.52
C PHE A 243 4.48 12.99 -9.62
N ASP A 244 3.18 13.32 -9.50
CA ASP A 244 2.79 14.72 -9.32
C ASP A 244 3.25 15.20 -7.92
N PRO A 245 3.93 16.34 -7.84
CA PRO A 245 4.46 16.85 -6.57
C PRO A 245 3.41 17.18 -5.52
N HIS A 246 2.23 17.65 -5.94
CA HIS A 246 1.13 17.95 -5.02
C HIS A 246 0.46 16.70 -4.49
N ASP A 247 0.29 15.68 -5.33
CA ASP A 247 -0.22 14.37 -4.91
C ASP A 247 0.71 13.75 -3.87
N TRP A 248 2.03 13.78 -4.11
CA TRP A 248 3.04 13.37 -3.15
C TRP A 248 2.88 14.09 -1.81
N ALA A 249 2.79 15.42 -1.85
CA ALA A 249 2.67 16.24 -0.64
C ALA A 249 1.36 16.00 0.11
N TRP A 250 0.23 15.75 -0.59
CA TRP A 250 -1.06 15.49 0.05
C TRP A 250 -1.11 14.13 0.74
N GLN A 251 -0.56 13.09 0.14
CA GLN A 251 -0.43 11.80 0.82
C GLN A 251 0.48 11.89 2.06
N ILE A 252 1.60 12.64 2.00
CA ILE A 252 2.41 12.90 3.20
C ILE A 252 1.58 13.62 4.29
N LYS A 253 0.79 14.63 3.91
CA LYS A 253 -0.09 15.33 4.87
C LYS A 253 -1.10 14.36 5.50
N ALA A 254 -1.61 13.38 4.74
CA ALA A 254 -2.50 12.35 5.24
C ALA A 254 -1.79 11.43 6.25
N MET A 255 -0.60 10.94 5.93
CA MET A 255 0.21 10.13 6.85
C MET A 255 0.59 10.88 8.13
N LEU A 256 0.96 12.16 8.05
CA LEU A 256 1.28 12.98 9.23
C LEU A 256 0.11 13.15 10.21
N ARG A 257 -1.13 12.93 9.77
CA ARG A 257 -2.35 12.92 10.60
C ARG A 257 -2.74 11.53 11.09
N HIS A 258 -1.99 10.50 10.66
CA HIS A 258 -2.35 9.12 10.98
C HIS A 258 -2.10 8.80 12.45
N ASP A 259 -3.17 8.51 13.17
CA ASP A 259 -3.18 7.98 14.54
C ASP A 259 -4.51 7.25 14.80
N VAL A 260 -4.49 5.92 14.77
CA VAL A 260 -5.70 5.13 15.03
C VAL A 260 -6.12 5.16 16.49
N THR A 261 -5.26 5.64 17.39
CA THR A 261 -5.57 5.74 18.81
C THR A 261 -6.33 7.01 19.19
N ALA A 262 -6.37 8.01 18.31
CA ALA A 262 -7.00 9.30 18.58
C ALA A 262 -8.49 9.20 18.99
N PRO A 263 -9.35 8.39 18.33
CA PRO A 263 -10.74 8.18 18.76
C PRO A 263 -10.89 7.51 20.13
N PHE A 264 -9.82 6.86 20.58
CA PHE A 264 -9.74 6.15 21.86
C PHE A 264 -9.01 6.96 22.93
N GLY A 265 -8.95 8.30 22.76
CA GLY A 265 -8.27 9.22 23.67
C GLY A 265 -6.75 9.00 23.74
N GLY A 266 -6.12 8.59 22.62
CA GLY A 266 -4.67 8.30 22.52
C GLY A 266 -4.24 6.97 23.15
N SER A 267 -5.18 6.18 23.67
CA SER A 267 -4.90 4.89 24.33
C SER A 267 -4.73 3.78 23.30
N LEU A 268 -3.50 3.24 23.19
CA LEU A 268 -3.19 2.11 22.33
C LEU A 268 -3.95 0.84 22.75
N SER A 269 -4.06 0.58 24.05
CA SER A 269 -4.76 -0.60 24.57
C SER A 269 -6.27 -0.55 24.30
N ARG A 270 -6.91 0.62 24.43
CA ARG A 270 -8.34 0.77 24.07
C ARG A 270 -8.57 0.62 22.58
N ALA A 271 -7.68 1.16 21.75
CA ALA A 271 -7.77 0.98 20.31
C ALA A 271 -7.56 -0.48 19.89
N ALA A 272 -6.61 -1.19 20.52
CA ALA A 272 -6.38 -2.61 20.30
C ALA A 272 -7.56 -3.49 20.73
N ALA A 273 -8.19 -3.16 21.86
CA ALA A 273 -9.37 -3.89 22.38
C ALA A 273 -10.63 -3.69 21.52
N ALA A 274 -10.66 -2.73 20.61
CA ALA A 274 -11.75 -2.52 19.67
C ALA A 274 -11.60 -3.33 18.37
N VAL A 275 -10.50 -4.04 18.18
CA VAL A 275 -10.26 -4.89 17.00
C VAL A 275 -10.95 -6.23 17.22
N GLU A 276 -11.80 -6.64 16.25
CA GLU A 276 -12.52 -7.91 16.27
C GLU A 276 -11.87 -8.93 15.30
N ALA A 277 -11.24 -8.44 14.25
CA ALA A 277 -10.61 -9.27 13.22
C ALA A 277 -9.33 -9.95 13.73
N ASP A 278 -9.07 -11.16 13.25
CA ASP A 278 -7.74 -11.76 13.37
C ASP A 278 -6.71 -10.91 12.66
N ALA A 279 -5.54 -10.75 13.23
CA ALA A 279 -4.54 -9.85 12.68
C ALA A 279 -3.15 -10.48 12.56
N LEU A 280 -2.49 -10.23 11.43
CA LEU A 280 -1.07 -10.51 11.21
C LEU A 280 -0.32 -9.17 11.02
N VAL A 281 0.70 -8.94 11.84
CA VAL A 281 1.54 -7.74 11.74
C VAL A 281 2.97 -8.12 11.36
N VAL A 282 3.35 -7.78 10.13
CA VAL A 282 4.69 -7.98 9.58
C VAL A 282 5.49 -6.69 9.72
N THR A 283 6.66 -6.77 10.35
CA THR A 283 7.57 -5.63 10.56
C THR A 283 8.98 -5.96 10.13
N VAL A 284 9.73 -4.95 9.69
CA VAL A 284 11.19 -5.08 9.49
C VAL A 284 11.90 -4.46 10.68
N THR A 285 12.91 -5.15 11.22
CA THR A 285 13.57 -4.75 12.48
C THR A 285 14.28 -3.41 12.35
N GLN A 286 14.90 -3.17 11.21
CA GLN A 286 15.66 -1.95 10.90
C GLN A 286 14.92 -1.06 9.87
N ASP A 287 13.60 -0.95 9.98
CA ASP A 287 12.83 -0.02 9.16
C ASP A 287 13.02 1.41 9.69
N HIS A 288 13.68 2.25 8.88
CA HIS A 288 13.95 3.66 9.19
C HIS A 288 12.90 4.62 8.62
N MET A 289 12.02 4.15 7.73
CA MET A 289 10.96 4.95 7.13
C MET A 289 9.67 4.90 7.94
N VAL A 290 9.29 3.69 8.39
CA VAL A 290 8.13 3.44 9.24
C VAL A 290 8.59 2.66 10.47
N ASN A 291 8.81 3.36 11.57
CA ASN A 291 9.35 2.75 12.79
C ASN A 291 8.46 1.59 13.26
N PRO A 292 9.02 0.37 13.43
CA PRO A 292 8.23 -0.83 13.72
C PRO A 292 7.69 -0.88 15.15
N ARG A 293 8.19 -0.02 16.06
CA ARG A 293 7.87 -0.08 17.49
C ARG A 293 6.38 0.10 17.80
N PRO A 294 5.66 1.08 17.21
CA PRO A 294 4.22 1.21 17.46
C PRO A 294 3.43 0.01 16.97
N ALA A 295 3.73 -0.52 15.78
CA ALA A 295 3.07 -1.69 15.20
C ALA A 295 3.27 -2.93 16.08
N ARG A 296 4.49 -3.19 16.53
CA ARG A 296 4.81 -4.29 17.46
C ARG A 296 4.09 -4.18 18.80
N ARG A 297 3.95 -2.96 19.32
CA ARG A 297 3.23 -2.73 20.59
C ARG A 297 1.73 -2.93 20.41
N PHE A 298 1.18 -2.48 19.30
CA PHE A 298 -0.24 -2.65 18.99
C PHE A 298 -0.58 -4.12 18.78
N ALA A 299 0.24 -4.85 18.01
CA ALA A 299 0.10 -6.28 17.77
C ALA A 299 0.11 -7.11 19.06
N ARG A 300 1.00 -6.76 20.01
CA ARG A 300 0.99 -7.40 21.34
C ARG A 300 -0.27 -7.10 22.15
N ALA A 301 -0.79 -5.89 22.03
CA ALA A 301 -1.96 -5.47 22.79
C ALA A 301 -3.27 -6.12 22.31
N MET A 302 -3.33 -6.56 21.06
CA MET A 302 -4.47 -7.29 20.47
C MET A 302 -4.18 -8.80 20.29
N ASP A 303 -3.07 -9.30 20.85
CA ASP A 303 -2.60 -10.69 20.73
C ASP A 303 -2.50 -11.20 19.28
N ALA A 304 -2.15 -10.33 18.36
CA ALA A 304 -2.03 -10.64 16.93
C ALA A 304 -0.85 -11.55 16.62
N GLU A 305 -0.93 -12.27 15.51
CA GLU A 305 0.23 -12.92 14.90
C GLU A 305 1.28 -11.89 14.47
N ARG A 306 2.56 -12.24 14.59
CA ARG A 306 3.68 -11.32 14.37
C ARG A 306 4.80 -11.98 13.59
N LEU A 307 5.20 -11.34 12.50
CA LEU A 307 6.42 -11.68 11.78
C LEU A 307 7.39 -10.49 11.86
N ALA A 308 8.58 -10.72 12.42
CA ALA A 308 9.65 -9.73 12.45
C ALA A 308 10.76 -10.17 11.50
N LEU A 309 10.97 -9.41 10.44
CA LEU A 309 12.02 -9.67 9.46
C LEU A 309 13.31 -8.98 9.90
N ASP A 310 14.37 -9.75 10.00
CA ASP A 310 15.71 -9.23 10.23
C ASP A 310 16.48 -9.21 8.90
N THR A 311 16.75 -8.00 8.40
CA THR A 311 17.40 -7.78 7.11
C THR A 311 17.91 -6.34 7.02
N PRO A 312 19.07 -6.09 6.40
CA PRO A 312 19.59 -4.74 6.18
C PRO A 312 18.83 -3.96 5.10
N CYS A 313 17.86 -4.56 4.42
CA CYS A 313 17.10 -3.89 3.34
C CYS A 313 16.18 -2.76 3.83
N GLY A 314 16.06 -2.51 5.13
CA GLY A 314 15.26 -1.42 5.69
C GLY A 314 13.78 -1.57 5.39
N HIS A 315 13.11 -0.47 4.99
CA HIS A 315 11.68 -0.48 4.66
C HIS A 315 11.32 -1.47 3.53
N LEU A 316 12.25 -1.71 2.60
CA LEU A 316 12.09 -2.67 1.51
C LEU A 316 12.42 -4.13 1.90
N GLY A 317 12.62 -4.40 3.18
CA GLY A 317 12.96 -5.73 3.69
C GLY A 317 11.93 -6.82 3.37
N THR A 318 10.69 -6.44 3.10
CA THR A 318 9.65 -7.39 2.62
C THR A 318 9.97 -7.94 1.24
N GLY A 319 10.59 -7.16 0.36
CA GLY A 319 11.10 -7.63 -0.94
C GLY A 319 12.29 -8.58 -0.78
N CYS A 320 13.23 -8.27 0.11
CA CYS A 320 14.39 -9.12 0.39
C CYS A 320 14.03 -10.46 1.06
N LYS A 321 12.87 -10.55 1.69
CA LYS A 321 12.30 -11.75 2.33
C LYS A 321 10.93 -12.10 1.74
N ALA A 322 10.77 -11.88 0.42
CA ALA A 322 9.48 -12.00 -0.24
C ALA A 322 8.81 -13.38 -0.03
N ASP A 323 9.56 -14.47 -0.15
CA ASP A 323 9.03 -15.82 0.03
C ASP A 323 8.51 -16.04 1.46
N THR A 324 9.26 -15.60 2.47
CA THR A 324 8.83 -15.69 3.87
C THR A 324 7.54 -14.91 4.09
N VAL A 325 7.45 -13.69 3.56
CA VAL A 325 6.26 -12.85 3.72
C VAL A 325 5.06 -13.49 3.02
N ARG A 326 5.23 -13.90 1.75
CA ARG A 326 4.15 -14.54 0.97
C ARG A 326 3.63 -15.82 1.62
N THR A 327 4.55 -16.70 2.05
CA THR A 327 4.17 -17.96 2.71
C THR A 327 3.40 -17.69 4.01
N THR A 328 3.88 -16.76 4.83
CA THR A 328 3.21 -16.40 6.10
C THR A 328 1.83 -15.79 5.85
N VAL A 329 1.71 -14.84 4.91
CA VAL A 329 0.43 -14.22 4.58
C VAL A 329 -0.53 -15.24 3.97
N ALA A 330 -0.07 -16.10 3.06
CA ALA A 330 -0.90 -17.13 2.47
C ALA A 330 -1.39 -18.18 3.48
N HIS A 331 -0.58 -18.51 4.48
CA HIS A 331 -0.97 -19.38 5.59
C HIS A 331 -2.04 -18.70 6.44
N PHE A 332 -1.78 -17.50 6.90
CA PHE A 332 -2.70 -16.71 7.71
C PHE A 332 -4.06 -16.48 7.04
N LEU A 333 -4.09 -16.19 5.72
CA LEU A 333 -5.34 -15.99 5.00
C LEU A 333 -6.16 -17.30 4.83
N ARG A 334 -5.52 -18.45 4.84
CA ARG A 334 -6.18 -19.76 4.63
C ARG A 334 -6.71 -20.40 5.91
N ASP A 335 -6.11 -20.08 7.05
CA ASP A 335 -6.55 -20.67 8.31
C ASP A 335 -7.99 -20.22 8.59
N ASP A 336 -8.89 -21.18 8.65
CA ASP A 336 -10.24 -20.94 9.19
C ASP A 336 -10.12 -20.65 10.69
N PRO A 337 -10.96 -19.76 11.24
CA PRO A 337 -10.93 -19.39 12.65
C PRO A 337 -11.23 -20.57 13.57
#